data_4a60a81200096c3d5abad87a85390432
#
_entry.id   4a60a81200096c3d5abad87a85390432
#
_cell.length_a   1.000
_cell.length_b   1.000
_cell.length_c   1.000
_cell.angle_alpha   90.00
_cell.angle_beta   90.00
_cell.angle_gamma   90.00
#
_symmetry.space_group_name_H-M   'P 1'
#
loop_
_entity.id
_entity.type
_entity.pdbx_description
1 polymer ?
#
loop_
_entity_poly.entity_id
_entity_poly.type
_entity_poly.pdbx_seq_one_letter_code
_entity_poly.pdbx_strand_id
1 'polypeptide(L)'
;DEMLSMGFKEDLEFILGKTARDKQTLLFSATMTKKIKEVTKKYMRDALEISVSKVNMASENVKHIFYMVQAKDRYEVVKRIADLNQNIYGIVFCRTRNDTKTVASKLMNDNYNADTLHGDLSQSQRDDVMGRFRKGHIQILVATDVAARGLDVDNLTHIINYNLPDDDEVYIHRSGRTGRAGKKGISIAIVHGREFRKIKEIERKSSISFSKELVPNGDQICKSRLFSLI
;
A
#
# COMPACT_ATOMS: atom_id res chain seq x y z
N ASP A 1 -7.80 3.72 -13.28
CA ASP A 1 -6.42 3.32 -13.61
C ASP A 1 -6.20 1.83 -13.35
N GLU A 2 -6.59 1.32 -12.20
CA GLU A 2 -6.43 -0.09 -11.85
C GLU A 2 -7.15 -1.04 -12.80
N MET A 3 -8.40 -0.77 -13.16
CA MET A 3 -9.14 -1.60 -14.13
C MET A 3 -8.39 -1.72 -15.46
N LEU A 4 -7.81 -0.62 -15.94
CA LEU A 4 -7.04 -0.62 -17.19
C LEU A 4 -5.70 -1.36 -17.06
N SER A 5 -5.07 -1.32 -15.89
CA SER A 5 -3.82 -2.04 -15.62
C SER A 5 -4.02 -3.55 -15.45
N MET A 6 -5.23 -3.97 -15.05
CA MET A 6 -5.60 -5.38 -14.84
C MET A 6 -6.07 -6.12 -16.09
N GLY A 7 -6.06 -5.48 -17.24
CA GLY A 7 -6.50 -6.09 -18.50
C GLY A 7 -7.99 -5.95 -18.80
N PHE A 8 -8.77 -5.27 -17.97
CA PHE A 8 -10.21 -5.01 -18.20
C PHE A 8 -10.49 -3.93 -19.26
N LYS A 9 -9.52 -3.60 -20.11
CA LYS A 9 -9.70 -2.60 -21.15
C LYS A 9 -10.81 -3.01 -22.13
N GLU A 10 -10.79 -4.26 -22.57
CA GLU A 10 -11.78 -4.79 -23.53
C GLU A 10 -13.18 -4.83 -22.92
N ASP A 11 -13.31 -5.27 -21.67
CA ASP A 11 -14.59 -5.28 -20.94
C ASP A 11 -15.14 -3.86 -20.78
N LEU A 12 -14.27 -2.90 -20.40
CA LEU A 12 -14.65 -1.51 -20.28
C LEU A 12 -15.10 -0.92 -21.62
N GLU A 13 -14.37 -1.20 -22.69
CA GLU A 13 -14.71 -0.77 -24.04
C GLU A 13 -16.04 -1.39 -24.53
N PHE A 14 -16.27 -2.65 -24.21
CA PHE A 14 -17.52 -3.34 -24.51
C PHE A 14 -18.71 -2.69 -23.78
N ILE A 15 -18.59 -2.45 -22.47
CA ILE A 15 -19.64 -1.81 -21.66
C ILE A 15 -19.92 -0.39 -22.19
N LEU A 16 -18.88 0.41 -22.38
CA LEU A 16 -19.02 1.80 -22.85
C LEU A 16 -19.63 1.86 -24.27
N GLY A 17 -19.31 0.89 -25.12
CA GLY A 17 -19.88 0.77 -26.46
C GLY A 17 -21.37 0.40 -26.48
N LYS A 18 -21.87 -0.24 -25.43
CA LYS A 18 -23.30 -0.62 -25.29
C LYS A 18 -24.15 0.42 -24.58
N THR A 19 -23.53 1.41 -23.95
CA THR A 19 -24.25 2.49 -23.27
C THR A 19 -24.72 3.55 -24.25
N ALA A 20 -25.77 4.29 -23.89
CA ALA A 20 -26.32 5.37 -24.70
C ALA A 20 -25.24 6.39 -25.13
N ARG A 21 -25.34 6.89 -26.35
CA ARG A 21 -24.41 7.92 -26.85
C ARG A 21 -24.60 9.27 -26.16
N ASP A 22 -25.81 9.55 -25.78
CA ASP A 22 -26.18 10.79 -25.05
C ASP A 22 -26.27 10.49 -23.56
N LYS A 23 -25.10 10.36 -22.94
CA LYS A 23 -24.93 10.13 -21.50
C LYS A 23 -23.94 11.12 -20.92
N GLN A 24 -24.15 11.53 -19.69
CA GLN A 24 -23.12 12.18 -18.92
C GLN A 24 -22.12 11.12 -18.41
N THR A 25 -20.84 11.35 -18.68
CA THR A 25 -19.76 10.47 -18.19
C THR A 25 -18.88 11.26 -17.25
N LEU A 26 -18.71 10.75 -16.03
CA LEU A 26 -17.82 11.30 -15.03
C LEU A 26 -16.70 10.31 -14.76
N LEU A 27 -15.46 10.80 -14.70
CA LEU A 27 -14.30 10.00 -14.37
C LEU A 27 -13.60 10.60 -13.14
N PHE A 28 -13.38 9.75 -12.15
CA PHE A 28 -12.64 10.12 -10.95
C PHE A 28 -11.40 9.25 -10.85
N SER A 29 -10.23 9.86 -10.71
CA SER A 29 -8.97 9.15 -10.53
C SER A 29 -7.99 9.98 -9.72
N ALA A 30 -7.22 9.34 -8.86
CA ALA A 30 -6.10 9.97 -8.16
C ALA A 30 -4.87 10.14 -9.06
N THR A 31 -4.79 9.34 -10.14
CA THR A 31 -3.68 9.34 -11.11
C THR A 31 -4.21 9.54 -12.52
N MET A 32 -3.52 10.32 -13.34
CA MET A 32 -3.89 10.56 -14.73
C MET A 32 -2.84 9.98 -15.68
N THR A 33 -2.89 8.66 -15.84
CA THR A 33 -1.98 7.93 -16.72
C THR A 33 -2.28 8.18 -18.21
N LYS A 34 -1.31 7.88 -19.08
CA LYS A 34 -1.54 7.98 -20.55
C LYS A 34 -2.72 7.12 -20.99
N LYS A 35 -2.88 5.91 -20.42
CA LYS A 35 -4.00 4.99 -20.73
C LYS A 35 -5.36 5.60 -20.38
N ILE A 36 -5.47 6.25 -19.20
CA ILE A 36 -6.69 6.94 -18.79
C ILE A 36 -7.01 8.09 -19.74
N LYS A 37 -5.99 8.90 -20.09
CA LYS A 37 -6.16 10.00 -21.07
C LYS A 37 -6.64 9.50 -22.45
N GLU A 38 -6.20 8.33 -22.89
CA GLU A 38 -6.69 7.72 -24.14
C GLU A 38 -8.16 7.33 -24.04
N VAL A 39 -8.56 6.71 -22.91
CA VAL A 39 -9.95 6.33 -22.66
C VAL A 39 -10.85 7.56 -22.56
N THR A 40 -10.43 8.60 -21.83
CA THR A 40 -11.21 9.84 -21.74
C THR A 40 -11.42 10.48 -23.11
N LYS A 41 -10.37 10.59 -23.93
CA LYS A 41 -10.48 11.12 -25.30
C LYS A 41 -11.42 10.31 -26.20
N LYS A 42 -11.49 8.99 -26.01
CA LYS A 42 -12.31 8.09 -26.81
C LYS A 42 -13.80 8.11 -26.44
N TYR A 43 -14.09 8.22 -25.14
CA TYR A 43 -15.45 8.00 -24.61
C TYR A 43 -16.10 9.21 -23.95
N MET A 44 -15.34 10.28 -23.69
CA MET A 44 -15.86 11.52 -23.14
C MET A 44 -15.78 12.62 -24.19
N ARG A 45 -16.87 13.38 -24.36
CA ARG A 45 -16.94 14.55 -25.26
C ARG A 45 -16.76 15.81 -24.43
N ASP A 46 -15.89 16.70 -24.88
CA ASP A 46 -15.66 18.03 -24.26
C ASP A 46 -15.54 17.97 -22.73
N ALA A 47 -14.80 16.97 -22.23
CA ALA A 47 -14.68 16.73 -20.81
C ALA A 47 -13.92 17.88 -20.13
N LEU A 48 -14.55 18.48 -19.11
CA LEU A 48 -13.89 19.44 -18.22
C LEU A 48 -12.99 18.68 -17.26
N GLU A 49 -11.68 18.95 -17.30
CA GLU A 49 -10.71 18.40 -16.35
C GLU A 49 -10.62 19.35 -15.14
N ILE A 50 -10.97 18.82 -13.95
CA ILE A 50 -10.85 19.53 -12.68
C ILE A 50 -9.78 18.81 -11.86
N SER A 51 -8.64 19.46 -11.64
CA SER A 51 -7.58 18.95 -10.78
C SER A 51 -7.57 19.69 -9.45
N VAL A 52 -7.76 18.95 -8.35
CA VAL A 52 -7.83 19.53 -6.98
C VAL A 52 -6.45 19.51 -6.30
N SER A 53 -5.49 18.75 -6.82
CA SER A 53 -4.12 18.66 -6.32
C SER A 53 -3.15 18.47 -7.46
N LYS A 54 -1.85 18.70 -7.22
CA LYS A 54 -0.81 18.33 -8.18
C LYS A 54 -0.85 16.81 -8.40
N VAL A 55 -0.93 16.42 -9.67
CA VAL A 55 -0.99 14.99 -10.08
C VAL A 55 0.18 14.22 -9.49
N ASN A 56 -0.10 13.06 -8.91
CA ASN A 56 0.90 12.13 -8.35
C ASN A 56 1.68 12.63 -7.12
N MET A 57 1.13 13.53 -6.30
CA MET A 57 1.76 13.88 -5.03
C MET A 57 1.38 12.89 -3.92
N ALA A 58 2.39 12.42 -3.21
CA ALA A 58 2.18 11.73 -1.95
C ALA A 58 1.61 12.69 -0.90
N SER A 59 0.85 12.15 0.05
CA SER A 59 0.34 12.96 1.17
C SER A 59 1.50 13.51 2.00
N GLU A 60 1.50 14.82 2.25
CA GLU A 60 2.48 15.49 3.12
C GLU A 60 2.49 14.94 4.56
N ASN A 61 1.42 14.26 4.94
CA ASN A 61 1.28 13.66 6.27
C ASN A 61 1.95 12.27 6.38
N VAL A 62 2.60 11.77 5.31
CA VAL A 62 3.26 10.46 5.32
C VAL A 62 4.77 10.64 5.37
N LYS A 63 5.40 10.15 6.43
CA LYS A 63 6.86 10.01 6.50
C LYS A 63 7.28 8.78 5.71
N HIS A 64 8.19 8.96 4.75
CA HIS A 64 8.74 7.86 3.95
C HIS A 64 10.14 7.52 4.45
N ILE A 65 10.33 6.26 4.86
CA ILE A 65 11.63 5.77 5.33
C ILE A 65 12.01 4.48 4.60
N PHE A 66 13.30 4.18 4.55
CA PHE A 66 13.74 2.87 4.09
C PHE A 66 14.83 2.28 4.97
N TYR A 67 14.78 0.96 5.09
CA TYR A 67 15.80 0.13 5.71
C TYR A 67 16.56 -0.64 4.64
N MET A 68 17.89 -0.57 4.68
CA MET A 68 18.73 -1.31 3.73
C MET A 68 19.29 -2.56 4.42
N VAL A 69 18.85 -3.73 3.98
CA VAL A 69 19.21 -5.02 4.56
C VAL A 69 19.43 -6.07 3.49
N GLN A 70 19.95 -7.25 3.86
CA GLN A 70 19.95 -8.41 2.97
C GLN A 70 18.54 -8.97 2.81
N ALA A 71 18.25 -9.60 1.66
CA ALA A 71 16.91 -10.12 1.39
C ALA A 71 16.44 -11.16 2.44
N LYS A 72 17.36 -11.96 3.00
CA LYS A 72 17.06 -12.93 4.07
C LYS A 72 16.63 -12.29 5.39
N ASP A 73 17.03 -11.03 5.64
CA ASP A 73 16.80 -10.34 6.91
C ASP A 73 15.52 -9.49 6.91
N ARG A 74 14.79 -9.43 5.79
CA ARG A 74 13.56 -8.63 5.66
C ARG A 74 12.52 -8.93 6.72
N TYR A 75 12.32 -10.20 7.04
CA TYR A 75 11.35 -10.61 8.05
C TYR A 75 11.72 -10.08 9.44
N GLU A 76 12.99 -10.17 9.79
CA GLU A 76 13.49 -9.63 11.07
C GLU A 76 13.26 -8.13 11.19
N VAL A 77 13.38 -7.39 10.08
CA VAL A 77 13.05 -5.94 10.08
C VAL A 77 11.57 -5.72 10.36
N VAL A 78 10.66 -6.51 9.77
CA VAL A 78 9.22 -6.40 10.06
C VAL A 78 8.94 -6.63 11.54
N LYS A 79 9.56 -7.65 12.14
CA LYS A 79 9.44 -7.93 13.59
C LYS A 79 9.89 -6.73 14.43
N ARG A 80 11.06 -6.21 14.16
CA ARG A 80 11.61 -5.07 14.93
C ARG A 80 10.78 -3.81 14.79
N ILE A 81 10.18 -3.57 13.62
CA ILE A 81 9.22 -2.48 13.42
C ILE A 81 7.98 -2.70 14.31
N ALA A 82 7.43 -3.92 14.32
CA ALA A 82 6.27 -4.26 15.14
C ALA A 82 6.60 -4.17 16.65
N ASP A 83 7.76 -4.66 17.06
CA ASP A 83 8.22 -4.59 18.45
C ASP A 83 8.45 -3.15 18.95
N LEU A 84 8.95 -2.28 18.06
CA LEU A 84 9.16 -0.87 18.39
C LEU A 84 7.83 -0.12 18.52
N ASN A 85 6.80 -0.54 17.76
CA ASN A 85 5.52 0.15 17.64
C ASN A 85 4.39 -0.76 18.11
N GLN A 86 4.19 -0.89 19.42
CA GLN A 86 3.19 -1.80 20.01
C GLN A 86 1.76 -1.54 19.56
N ASN A 87 1.43 -0.29 19.24
CA ASN A 87 0.15 0.13 18.70
C ASN A 87 0.13 0.16 17.15
N ILE A 88 1.01 -0.64 16.52
CA ILE A 88 1.04 -0.73 15.07
C ILE A 88 -0.33 -1.20 14.56
N TYR A 89 -0.88 -0.47 13.61
CA TYR A 89 -2.04 -0.86 12.84
C TYR A 89 -1.71 -0.60 11.37
N GLY A 90 -1.39 -1.66 10.65
CA GLY A 90 -0.77 -1.46 9.34
C GLY A 90 -0.89 -2.63 8.38
N ILE A 91 -0.44 -2.38 7.17
CA ILE A 91 -0.40 -3.38 6.09
C ILE A 91 1.05 -3.63 5.69
N VAL A 92 1.41 -4.91 5.58
CA VAL A 92 2.67 -5.39 5.00
C VAL A 92 2.39 -5.85 3.58
N PHE A 93 2.93 -5.14 2.60
CA PHE A 93 2.78 -5.46 1.19
C PHE A 93 3.86 -6.42 0.71
N CYS A 94 3.45 -7.59 0.26
CA CYS A 94 4.30 -8.60 -0.36
C CYS A 94 4.03 -8.69 -1.87
N ARG A 95 5.06 -9.06 -2.64
CA ARG A 95 4.95 -9.19 -4.11
C ARG A 95 4.10 -10.39 -4.51
N THR A 96 4.26 -11.53 -3.85
CA THR A 96 3.61 -12.78 -4.21
C THR A 96 2.65 -13.29 -3.12
N ARG A 97 1.67 -14.11 -3.53
CA ARG A 97 0.78 -14.80 -2.59
C ARG A 97 1.55 -15.70 -1.63
N ASN A 98 2.61 -16.33 -2.10
CA ASN A 98 3.44 -17.22 -1.28
C ASN A 98 4.23 -16.43 -0.21
N ASP A 99 4.84 -15.30 -0.58
CA ASP A 99 5.48 -14.42 0.40
C ASP A 99 4.47 -13.94 1.46
N THR A 100 3.26 -13.57 1.01
CA THR A 100 2.19 -13.12 1.90
C THR A 100 1.84 -14.19 2.94
N LYS A 101 1.62 -15.43 2.51
CA LYS A 101 1.38 -16.58 3.41
C LYS A 101 2.54 -16.83 4.36
N THR A 102 3.76 -16.82 3.84
CA THR A 102 4.98 -17.10 4.63
C THR A 102 5.21 -16.03 5.70
N VAL A 103 5.09 -14.74 5.33
CA VAL A 103 5.30 -13.64 6.29
C VAL A 103 4.20 -13.62 7.35
N ALA A 104 2.93 -13.81 6.96
CA ALA A 104 1.83 -13.86 7.92
C ALA A 104 1.97 -15.04 8.89
N SER A 105 2.28 -16.25 8.38
CA SER A 105 2.47 -17.43 9.24
C SER A 105 3.62 -17.23 10.23
N LYS A 106 4.73 -16.63 9.82
CA LYS A 106 5.84 -16.31 10.72
C LYS A 106 5.42 -15.31 11.80
N LEU A 107 4.69 -14.24 11.43
CA LEU A 107 4.19 -13.26 12.41
C LEU A 107 3.25 -13.92 13.42
N MET A 108 2.31 -14.75 12.98
CA MET A 108 1.40 -15.49 13.86
C MET A 108 2.16 -16.44 14.80
N ASN A 109 3.16 -17.17 14.29
CA ASN A 109 4.00 -18.07 15.09
C ASN A 109 4.84 -17.31 16.13
N ASP A 110 5.20 -16.06 15.83
CA ASP A 110 5.90 -15.15 16.74
C ASP A 110 4.93 -14.36 17.65
N ASN A 111 3.65 -14.78 17.74
CA ASN A 111 2.58 -14.22 18.56
C ASN A 111 2.18 -12.78 18.24
N TYR A 112 2.33 -12.33 17.00
CA TYR A 112 1.74 -11.08 16.55
C TYR A 112 0.30 -11.28 16.10
N ASN A 113 -0.57 -10.28 16.36
CA ASN A 113 -1.94 -10.24 15.86
C ASN A 113 -1.92 -9.92 14.36
N ALA A 114 -1.58 -10.92 13.56
CA ALA A 114 -1.44 -10.80 12.11
C ALA A 114 -2.35 -11.78 11.39
N ASP A 115 -2.72 -11.44 10.15
CA ASP A 115 -3.39 -12.35 9.22
C ASP A 115 -3.04 -11.98 7.78
N THR A 116 -3.46 -12.81 6.84
CA THR A 116 -3.11 -12.68 5.42
C THR A 116 -4.31 -12.39 4.54
N LEU A 117 -4.09 -11.59 3.48
CA LEU A 117 -5.09 -11.30 2.46
C LEU A 117 -4.50 -11.49 1.06
N HIS A 118 -4.96 -12.51 0.34
CA HIS A 118 -4.48 -12.84 -1.01
C HIS A 118 -5.58 -13.44 -1.87
N GLY A 119 -5.32 -13.59 -3.17
CA GLY A 119 -6.32 -14.01 -4.15
C GLY A 119 -6.81 -15.46 -4.05
N ASP A 120 -6.17 -16.32 -3.22
CA ASP A 120 -6.64 -17.70 -3.02
C ASP A 120 -7.71 -17.81 -1.92
N LEU A 121 -8.00 -16.74 -1.19
CA LEU A 121 -9.07 -16.72 -0.20
C LEU A 121 -10.43 -16.63 -0.89
N SER A 122 -11.41 -17.40 -0.40
CA SER A 122 -12.81 -17.22 -0.78
C SER A 122 -13.32 -15.84 -0.33
N GLN A 123 -14.42 -15.38 -0.92
CA GLN A 123 -15.01 -14.09 -0.53
C GLN A 123 -15.37 -14.06 0.96
N SER A 124 -15.95 -15.14 1.48
CA SER A 124 -16.29 -15.26 2.91
C SER A 124 -15.06 -15.16 3.82
N GLN A 125 -13.95 -15.81 3.45
CA GLN A 125 -12.69 -15.70 4.20
C GLN A 125 -12.12 -14.27 4.16
N ARG A 126 -12.19 -13.61 3.00
CA ARG A 126 -11.77 -12.21 2.87
C ARG A 126 -12.58 -11.29 3.76
N ASP A 127 -13.91 -11.48 3.79
CA ASP A 127 -14.83 -10.68 4.59
C ASP A 127 -14.59 -10.89 6.09
N ASP A 128 -14.30 -12.12 6.53
CA ASP A 128 -13.92 -12.42 7.93
C ASP A 128 -12.61 -11.74 8.32
N VAL A 129 -11.52 -11.93 7.54
CA VAL A 129 -10.24 -11.29 7.81
C VAL A 129 -10.39 -9.77 7.86
N MET A 130 -11.11 -9.19 6.92
CA MET A 130 -11.35 -7.75 6.87
C MET A 130 -12.21 -7.27 8.04
N GLY A 131 -13.20 -8.05 8.44
CA GLY A 131 -14.02 -7.76 9.62
C GLY A 131 -13.19 -7.71 10.91
N ARG A 132 -12.30 -8.68 11.11
CA ARG A 132 -11.37 -8.73 12.26
C ARG A 132 -10.34 -7.60 12.20
N PHE A 133 -9.82 -7.27 11.00
CA PHE A 133 -8.87 -6.17 10.84
C PHE A 133 -9.52 -4.83 11.17
N ARG A 134 -10.71 -4.51 10.64
CA ARG A 134 -11.44 -3.26 10.95
C ARG A 134 -11.78 -3.12 12.43
N LYS A 135 -12.03 -4.21 13.13
CA LYS A 135 -12.28 -4.22 14.58
C LYS A 135 -11.01 -4.11 15.43
N GLY A 136 -9.81 -4.08 14.81
CA GLY A 136 -8.53 -4.04 15.50
C GLY A 136 -8.09 -5.36 16.15
N HIS A 137 -8.80 -6.47 15.91
CA HIS A 137 -8.39 -7.79 16.37
C HIS A 137 -7.16 -8.30 15.62
N ILE A 138 -6.95 -7.84 14.41
CA ILE A 138 -5.73 -8.01 13.62
C ILE A 138 -5.07 -6.64 13.55
N GLN A 139 -3.80 -6.55 13.95
CA GLN A 139 -3.03 -5.33 13.91
C GLN A 139 -2.17 -5.22 12.63
N ILE A 140 -1.72 -6.35 12.12
CA ILE A 140 -0.84 -6.41 10.93
C ILE A 140 -1.52 -7.28 9.87
N LEU A 141 -1.96 -6.65 8.79
CA LEU A 141 -2.49 -7.35 7.64
C LEU A 141 -1.37 -7.56 6.61
N VAL A 142 -1.06 -8.79 6.25
CA VAL A 142 -0.10 -9.09 5.20
C VAL A 142 -0.83 -9.33 3.89
N ALA A 143 -0.55 -8.56 2.85
CA ALA A 143 -1.36 -8.58 1.64
C ALA A 143 -0.54 -8.41 0.35
N THR A 144 -1.11 -8.91 -0.76
CA THR A 144 -0.67 -8.51 -2.12
C THR A 144 -1.42 -7.25 -2.57
N ASP A 145 -0.88 -6.52 -3.54
CA ASP A 145 -1.55 -5.33 -4.09
C ASP A 145 -2.97 -5.62 -4.57
N VAL A 146 -3.14 -6.71 -5.33
CA VAL A 146 -4.44 -7.10 -5.88
C VAL A 146 -5.47 -7.34 -4.77
N ALA A 147 -5.06 -8.00 -3.70
CA ALA A 147 -5.96 -8.31 -2.59
C ALA A 147 -6.25 -7.08 -1.71
N ALA A 148 -5.31 -6.17 -1.60
CA ALA A 148 -5.45 -4.93 -0.82
C ALA A 148 -6.19 -3.80 -1.58
N ARG A 149 -6.55 -4.02 -2.85
CA ARG A 149 -7.36 -3.07 -3.61
C ARG A 149 -8.75 -2.93 -3.04
N GLY A 150 -9.27 -1.71 -3.06
CA GLY A 150 -10.61 -1.43 -2.54
C GLY A 150 -10.74 -1.59 -1.02
N LEU A 151 -9.63 -1.79 -0.29
CA LEU A 151 -9.68 -1.80 1.17
C LEU A 151 -10.05 -0.41 1.67
N ASP A 152 -11.26 -0.31 2.18
CA ASP A 152 -11.71 0.86 2.92
C ASP A 152 -11.36 0.63 4.40
N VAL A 153 -10.16 1.06 4.76
CA VAL A 153 -9.64 1.00 6.12
C VAL A 153 -8.98 2.33 6.45
N ASP A 154 -9.51 2.97 7.46
CA ASP A 154 -8.98 4.22 7.98
C ASP A 154 -8.00 3.99 9.13
N ASN A 155 -7.24 5.03 9.42
CA ASN A 155 -6.36 5.10 10.60
C ASN A 155 -5.17 4.13 10.58
N LEU A 156 -4.75 3.64 9.43
CA LEU A 156 -3.50 2.89 9.35
C LEU A 156 -2.34 3.79 9.78
N THR A 157 -1.54 3.28 10.73
CA THR A 157 -0.36 3.97 11.23
C THR A 157 0.86 3.72 10.35
N HIS A 158 0.96 2.50 9.83
CA HIS A 158 2.13 2.03 9.07
C HIS A 158 1.73 1.33 7.78
N ILE A 159 2.50 1.61 6.73
CA ILE A 159 2.54 0.81 5.51
C ILE A 159 3.96 0.27 5.37
N ILE A 160 4.10 -1.03 5.29
CA ILE A 160 5.40 -1.70 5.16
C ILE A 160 5.48 -2.36 3.79
N ASN A 161 6.38 -1.87 2.95
CA ASN A 161 6.70 -2.51 1.68
C ASN A 161 7.78 -3.57 1.93
N TYR A 162 7.36 -4.81 2.20
CA TYR A 162 8.25 -5.97 2.31
C TYR A 162 9.03 -6.17 1.01
N ASN A 163 8.36 -5.95 -0.11
CA ASN A 163 8.95 -5.78 -1.43
C ASN A 163 8.48 -4.44 -2.01
N LEU A 164 9.39 -3.69 -2.62
CA LEU A 164 9.00 -2.55 -3.43
C LEU A 164 8.15 -3.02 -4.63
N PRO A 165 7.13 -2.27 -5.02
CA PRO A 165 6.38 -2.55 -6.23
C PRO A 165 7.22 -2.26 -7.47
N ASP A 166 6.87 -2.90 -8.58
CA ASP A 166 7.56 -2.66 -9.86
C ASP A 166 7.16 -1.30 -10.45
N ASP A 167 5.94 -0.85 -10.20
CA ASP A 167 5.41 0.44 -10.63
C ASP A 167 5.46 1.47 -9.47
N ASP A 168 5.97 2.67 -9.78
CA ASP A 168 6.11 3.76 -8.81
C ASP A 168 4.74 4.28 -8.34
N GLU A 169 3.72 4.28 -9.21
CA GLU A 169 2.36 4.69 -8.86
C GLU A 169 1.75 3.75 -7.81
N VAL A 170 2.06 2.45 -7.88
CA VAL A 170 1.62 1.48 -6.87
C VAL A 170 2.21 1.79 -5.50
N TYR A 171 3.46 2.29 -5.44
CA TYR A 171 4.05 2.75 -4.17
C TYR A 171 3.24 3.90 -3.56
N ILE A 172 2.84 4.87 -4.39
CA ILE A 172 2.01 6.00 -3.94
C ILE A 172 0.65 5.51 -3.43
N HIS A 173 0.01 4.60 -4.16
CA HIS A 173 -1.28 4.01 -3.77
C HIS A 173 -1.19 3.21 -2.46
N ARG A 174 -0.08 2.47 -2.24
CA ARG A 174 0.16 1.78 -0.96
C ARG A 174 0.34 2.79 0.17
N SER A 175 1.24 3.76 -0.01
CA SER A 175 1.53 4.77 1.01
C SER A 175 0.33 5.65 1.32
N GLY A 176 -0.54 5.92 0.34
CA GLY A 176 -1.81 6.63 0.52
C GLY A 176 -2.87 5.88 1.35
N ARG A 177 -2.58 4.67 1.85
CA ARG A 177 -3.42 3.97 2.82
C ARG A 177 -3.21 4.46 4.25
N THR A 178 -2.14 5.22 4.50
CA THR A 178 -1.89 5.89 5.78
C THR A 178 -1.85 7.42 5.58
N GLY A 179 -1.76 8.18 6.65
CA GLY A 179 -1.70 9.65 6.58
C GLY A 179 -3.00 10.32 6.13
N ARG A 180 -4.15 9.67 6.29
CA ARG A 180 -5.47 10.17 5.90
C ARG A 180 -6.09 11.06 6.99
N ALA A 181 -7.03 11.91 6.57
CA ALA A 181 -7.81 12.78 7.45
C ALA A 181 -6.94 13.62 8.42
N GLY A 182 -5.80 14.14 7.94
CA GLY A 182 -4.87 14.96 8.73
C GLY A 182 -4.01 14.20 9.73
N LYS A 183 -4.16 12.87 9.84
CA LYS A 183 -3.32 12.04 10.71
C LYS A 183 -1.95 11.80 10.08
N LYS A 184 -0.92 11.67 10.92
CA LYS A 184 0.43 11.29 10.48
C LYS A 184 0.50 9.79 10.23
N GLY A 185 1.24 9.39 9.19
CA GLY A 185 1.48 8.00 8.82
C GLY A 185 2.94 7.75 8.48
N ILE A 186 3.33 6.49 8.48
CA ILE A 186 4.69 6.07 8.13
C ILE A 186 4.62 5.03 7.01
N SER A 187 5.33 5.29 5.91
CA SER A 187 5.50 4.33 4.81
C SER A 187 6.96 3.87 4.81
N ILE A 188 7.16 2.58 5.01
CA ILE A 188 8.45 1.94 5.17
C ILE A 188 8.75 1.08 3.95
N ALA A 189 9.94 1.20 3.39
CA ALA A 189 10.44 0.30 2.35
C ALA A 189 11.61 -0.54 2.90
N ILE A 190 11.52 -1.88 2.78
CA ILE A 190 12.60 -2.79 3.13
C ILE A 190 13.30 -3.18 1.84
N VAL A 191 14.52 -2.69 1.64
CA VAL A 191 15.25 -2.82 0.37
C VAL A 191 16.61 -3.49 0.55
N HIS A 192 17.07 -4.17 -0.48
CA HIS A 192 18.47 -4.58 -0.57
C HIS A 192 19.24 -3.68 -1.55
N GLY A 193 20.57 -3.78 -1.59
CA GLY A 193 21.40 -2.84 -2.33
C GLY A 193 21.02 -2.65 -3.81
N ARG A 194 20.57 -3.71 -4.50
CA ARG A 194 20.15 -3.63 -5.91
C ARG A 194 18.84 -2.83 -6.10
N GLU A 195 17.97 -2.78 -5.09
CA GLU A 195 16.69 -2.08 -5.12
C GLU A 195 16.84 -0.58 -4.78
N PHE A 196 18.01 -0.14 -4.31
CA PHE A 196 18.23 1.28 -3.97
C PHE A 196 17.97 2.22 -5.16
N ARG A 197 18.29 1.78 -6.38
CA ARG A 197 17.98 2.55 -7.59
C ARG A 197 16.48 2.84 -7.71
N LYS A 198 15.62 1.90 -7.29
CA LYS A 198 14.17 2.06 -7.30
C LYS A 198 13.68 3.14 -6.34
N ILE A 199 14.29 3.23 -5.15
CA ILE A 199 14.03 4.34 -4.20
C ILE A 199 14.28 5.68 -4.89
N LYS A 200 15.44 5.84 -5.55
CA LYS A 200 15.77 7.09 -6.26
C LYS A 200 14.84 7.40 -7.43
N GLU A 201 14.34 6.37 -8.09
CA GLU A 201 13.35 6.53 -9.17
C GLU A 201 12.01 7.04 -8.64
N ILE A 202 11.52 6.47 -7.53
CA ILE A 202 10.29 6.90 -6.85
C ILE A 202 10.44 8.36 -6.38
N GLU A 203 11.56 8.73 -5.73
CA GLU A 203 11.82 10.12 -5.31
C GLU A 203 11.69 11.10 -6.47
N ARG A 204 12.33 10.77 -7.60
CA ARG A 204 12.35 11.66 -8.78
C ARG A 204 10.97 11.85 -9.41
N LYS A 205 10.14 10.78 -9.43
CA LYS A 205 8.84 10.82 -10.13
C LYS A 205 7.68 11.31 -9.27
N SER A 206 7.78 11.16 -7.95
CA SER A 206 6.64 11.32 -7.04
C SER A 206 6.78 12.47 -6.05
N SER A 207 7.84 13.27 -6.14
CA SER A 207 8.14 14.34 -5.17
C SER A 207 8.20 13.86 -3.71
N ILE A 208 8.49 12.56 -3.51
CA ILE A 208 8.69 11.92 -2.20
C ILE A 208 10.16 12.05 -1.83
N SER A 209 10.44 12.27 -0.55
CA SER A 209 11.78 12.18 0.00
C SER A 209 11.85 11.03 1.00
N PHE A 210 12.77 10.11 0.79
CA PHE A 210 13.00 8.99 1.69
C PHE A 210 14.14 9.27 2.67
N SER A 211 13.87 9.06 3.96
CA SER A 211 14.92 9.01 4.97
C SER A 211 15.48 7.60 5.09
N LYS A 212 16.80 7.45 4.97
CA LYS A 212 17.46 6.19 5.32
C LYS A 212 17.53 6.08 6.84
N GLU A 213 17.05 4.98 7.40
CA GLU A 213 17.13 4.72 8.82
C GLU A 213 17.85 3.40 9.10
N LEU A 214 18.41 3.29 10.30
CA LEU A 214 18.99 2.04 10.79
C LEU A 214 17.87 1.16 11.36
N VAL A 215 18.00 -0.16 11.13
CA VAL A 215 17.06 -1.13 11.70
C VAL A 215 17.08 -0.99 13.23
N PRO A 216 15.90 -0.88 13.89
CA PRO A 216 15.83 -0.75 15.34
C PRO A 216 16.63 -1.85 16.05
N ASN A 217 17.43 -1.45 17.02
CA ASN A 217 18.19 -2.38 17.84
C ASN A 217 17.41 -2.79 19.09
N GLY A 218 17.92 -3.79 19.83
CA GLY A 218 17.28 -4.32 21.04
C GLY A 218 17.07 -3.25 22.13
N ASP A 219 18.04 -2.35 22.30
CA ASP A 219 17.96 -1.28 23.33
C ASP A 219 16.82 -0.29 23.03
N GLN A 220 16.65 0.07 21.75
CA GLN A 220 15.56 0.95 21.32
C GLN A 220 14.20 0.29 21.56
N ILE A 221 14.08 -1.01 21.26
CA ILE A 221 12.86 -1.80 21.47
C ILE A 221 12.55 -1.90 22.97
N CYS A 222 13.55 -2.25 23.78
CA CYS A 222 13.38 -2.34 25.24
C CYS A 222 12.95 -1.00 25.85
N LYS A 223 13.58 0.10 25.46
CA LYS A 223 13.19 1.45 25.90
C LYS A 223 11.75 1.78 25.51
N SER A 224 11.37 1.53 24.24
CA SER A 224 9.99 1.78 23.78
C SER A 224 8.97 0.97 24.57
N ARG A 225 9.25 -0.31 24.86
CA ARG A 225 8.37 -1.16 25.67
C ARG A 225 8.24 -0.69 27.12
N LEU A 226 9.34 -0.27 27.75
CA LEU A 226 9.31 0.27 29.11
C LEU A 226 8.46 1.55 29.20
N PHE A 227 8.61 2.48 28.24
CA PHE A 227 7.81 3.71 28.22
C PHE A 227 6.32 3.47 27.96
N SER A 228 5.95 2.37 27.33
CA SER A 228 4.53 2.05 27.10
C SER A 228 3.83 1.38 28.30
N LEU A 229 4.58 1.02 29.35
CA LEU A 229 4.05 0.43 30.60
C LEU A 229 3.81 1.48 31.68
N ILE A 230 4.23 2.72 31.45
CA ILE A 230 4.04 3.88 32.33
C ILE A 230 2.89 4.74 31.81
#